data_b4246d9530c540cde7e9a0f2b9074078
#
_entry.id   b4246d9530c540cde7e9a0f2b9074078
#
_cell.length_a   1.000
_cell.length_b   1.000
_cell.length_c   1.000
_cell.angle_alpha   90.00
_cell.angle_beta   90.00
_cell.angle_gamma   90.00
#
_symmetry.space_group_name_H-M   'P 1'
#
loop_
_entity.id
_entity.type
_entity.pdbx_description
1 polymer ?
#
loop_
_entity_poly.entity_id
_entity_poly.type
_entity_poly.pdbx_seq_one_letter_code
_entity_poly.pdbx_strand_id
1 'polypeptide(L)'
;ASSAAPSLLQRAWRFNRILTLAVLLHTALIPFLLLGMALDPKIIAGVNGWIKPLKFALSGAIYGATILWMLTFVEGRRRWVQGIATVTGVALLVETALITLQVLRGTTSHFNAATVFDGIVFSIMGAFILLLSLAGFLLAIFLLFQRLPDPVVAWGLRWGLIIALAGMGSGALMTSGNLPPSSLAAAEAGEPVTVVGAHSVGVGGIEHHQFQVWEGQVGRARGLAQGFLEQLRRKAGAAHAE
;
A
#
# COMPACT_ATOMS: atom_id res chain seq x y z
N ALA A 1 -21.45 -23.60 -32.24
CA ALA A 1 -21.45 -23.23 -30.80
C ALA A 1 -20.45 -22.07 -30.64
N SER A 2 -20.97 -20.85 -30.43
CA SER A 2 -20.15 -19.67 -30.15
C SER A 2 -19.52 -19.86 -28.77
N SER A 3 -18.22 -20.15 -28.71
CA SER A 3 -17.49 -20.15 -27.45
C SER A 3 -17.32 -18.71 -26.98
N ALA A 4 -18.06 -18.31 -25.94
CA ALA A 4 -17.92 -17.01 -25.34
C ALA A 4 -16.45 -16.76 -24.95
N ALA A 5 -15.92 -15.57 -25.23
CA ALA A 5 -14.55 -15.21 -24.87
C ALA A 5 -14.38 -15.34 -23.32
N PRO A 6 -13.24 -15.88 -22.85
CA PRO A 6 -13.02 -16.07 -21.43
C PRO A 6 -13.07 -14.73 -20.68
N SER A 7 -13.78 -14.68 -19.55
CA SER A 7 -13.86 -13.50 -18.69
C SER A 7 -12.48 -13.07 -18.19
N LEU A 8 -12.33 -11.80 -17.78
CA LEU A 8 -11.08 -11.28 -17.20
C LEU A 8 -10.61 -12.14 -16.02
N LEU A 9 -11.52 -12.56 -15.17
CA LEU A 9 -11.23 -13.44 -14.04
C LEU A 9 -10.71 -14.80 -14.49
N GLN A 10 -11.31 -15.40 -15.52
CA GLN A 10 -10.83 -16.68 -16.07
C GLN A 10 -9.42 -16.55 -16.68
N ARG A 11 -9.11 -15.42 -17.34
CA ARG A 11 -7.78 -15.15 -17.87
C ARG A 11 -6.76 -15.00 -16.75
N ALA A 12 -7.07 -14.21 -15.71
CA ALA A 12 -6.22 -14.02 -14.53
C ALA A 12 -5.96 -15.36 -13.82
N TRP A 13 -7.00 -16.18 -13.62
CA TRP A 13 -6.90 -17.49 -13.00
C TRP A 13 -6.02 -18.47 -13.78
N ARG A 14 -6.13 -18.46 -15.09
CA ARG A 14 -5.26 -19.26 -15.98
C ARG A 14 -3.82 -18.75 -16.01
N PHE A 15 -3.62 -17.45 -15.80
CA PHE A 15 -2.30 -16.84 -15.78
C PHE A 15 -1.53 -17.22 -14.51
N ASN A 16 -2.06 -16.93 -13.32
CA ASN A 16 -1.50 -17.40 -12.04
C ASN A 16 -2.60 -17.49 -10.98
N ARG A 17 -2.85 -18.70 -10.48
CA ARG A 17 -3.93 -18.98 -9.52
C ARG A 17 -3.68 -18.33 -8.17
N ILE A 18 -2.42 -18.35 -7.69
CA ILE A 18 -2.07 -17.89 -6.33
C ILE A 18 -2.22 -16.38 -6.24
N LEU A 19 -1.69 -15.63 -7.20
CA LEU A 19 -1.83 -14.18 -7.21
C LEU A 19 -3.28 -13.76 -7.41
N THR A 20 -4.02 -14.44 -8.30
CA THR A 20 -5.45 -14.16 -8.50
C THR A 20 -6.25 -14.44 -7.23
N LEU A 21 -5.98 -15.57 -6.55
CA LEU A 21 -6.61 -15.88 -5.27
C LEU A 21 -6.30 -14.82 -4.22
N ALA A 22 -5.04 -14.37 -4.15
CA ALA A 22 -4.64 -13.29 -3.23
C ALA A 22 -5.47 -12.02 -3.48
N VAL A 23 -5.59 -11.57 -4.74
CA VAL A 23 -6.40 -10.40 -5.10
C VAL A 23 -7.87 -10.58 -4.68
N LEU A 24 -8.45 -11.74 -4.96
CA LEU A 24 -9.85 -12.02 -4.62
C LEU A 24 -10.07 -12.05 -3.11
N LEU A 25 -9.17 -12.69 -2.35
CA LEU A 25 -9.27 -12.74 -0.89
C LEU A 25 -9.10 -11.36 -0.26
N HIS A 26 -8.16 -10.54 -0.74
CA HIS A 26 -8.01 -9.16 -0.27
C HIS A 26 -9.28 -8.35 -0.55
N THR A 27 -9.84 -8.47 -1.74
CA THR A 27 -11.09 -7.78 -2.11
C THR A 27 -12.27 -8.25 -1.24
N ALA A 28 -12.41 -9.56 -1.04
CA ALA A 28 -13.46 -10.14 -0.21
C ALA A 28 -13.31 -9.77 1.27
N LEU A 29 -12.09 -9.56 1.75
CA LEU A 29 -11.82 -9.21 3.15
C LEU A 29 -12.27 -7.78 3.50
N ILE A 30 -12.30 -6.85 2.53
CA ILE A 30 -12.65 -5.45 2.76
C ILE A 30 -13.97 -5.27 3.54
N PRO A 31 -15.12 -5.83 3.10
CA PRO A 31 -16.38 -5.66 3.82
C PRO A 31 -16.32 -6.24 5.24
N PHE A 32 -15.61 -7.34 5.48
CA PHE A 32 -15.44 -7.91 6.82
C PHE A 32 -14.62 -7.00 7.73
N LEU A 33 -13.58 -6.36 7.21
CA LEU A 33 -12.75 -5.44 7.98
C LEU A 33 -13.47 -4.11 8.26
N LEU A 34 -14.30 -3.63 7.35
CA LEU A 34 -15.20 -2.50 7.59
C LEU A 34 -16.21 -2.82 8.69
N LEU A 35 -16.78 -4.02 8.68
CA LEU A 35 -17.67 -4.47 9.74
C LEU A 35 -16.93 -4.59 11.07
N GLY A 36 -15.72 -5.16 11.08
CA GLY A 36 -14.86 -5.22 12.26
C GLY A 36 -14.58 -3.83 12.84
N MET A 37 -14.28 -2.86 11.98
CA MET A 37 -14.06 -1.47 12.39
C MET A 37 -15.31 -0.82 13.01
N ALA A 38 -16.51 -1.19 12.54
CA ALA A 38 -17.77 -0.67 13.04
C ALA A 38 -18.22 -1.33 14.36
N LEU A 39 -17.92 -2.62 14.56
CA LEU A 39 -18.41 -3.41 15.68
C LEU A 39 -17.42 -3.54 16.84
N ASP A 40 -16.12 -3.47 16.55
CA ASP A 40 -15.05 -3.62 17.56
C ASP A 40 -14.30 -2.29 17.75
N PRO A 41 -14.58 -1.56 18.84
CA PRO A 41 -13.95 -0.26 19.11
C PRO A 41 -12.51 -0.38 19.61
N LYS A 42 -11.86 -1.53 19.47
CA LYS A 42 -10.49 -1.79 19.94
C LYS A 42 -9.52 -0.77 19.39
N ILE A 43 -8.82 -0.07 20.29
CA ILE A 43 -7.78 0.90 19.97
C ILE A 43 -6.41 0.23 20.09
N ILE A 44 -5.61 0.34 19.07
CA ILE A 44 -4.22 -0.14 19.02
C ILE A 44 -3.35 1.01 18.53
N ALA A 45 -2.36 1.43 19.32
CA ALA A 45 -1.49 2.57 19.01
C ALA A 45 -2.28 3.85 18.65
N GLY A 46 -3.31 4.19 19.44
CA GLY A 46 -4.08 5.43 19.31
C GLY A 46 -5.14 5.45 18.20
N VAL A 47 -5.27 4.38 17.40
CA VAL A 47 -6.25 4.30 16.33
C VAL A 47 -7.05 3.00 16.38
N ASN A 48 -8.22 2.97 15.72
CA ASN A 48 -8.96 1.72 15.62
C ASN A 48 -8.10 0.63 14.97
N GLY A 49 -7.95 -0.51 15.64
CA GLY A 49 -7.05 -1.60 15.25
C GLY A 49 -7.34 -2.17 13.86
N TRP A 50 -8.59 -2.11 13.39
CA TRP A 50 -9.01 -2.64 12.09
C TRP A 50 -8.64 -1.75 10.90
N ILE A 51 -8.25 -0.48 11.13
CA ILE A 51 -7.80 0.43 10.07
C ILE A 51 -6.58 -0.15 9.33
N LYS A 52 -5.63 -0.72 10.06
CA LYS A 52 -4.40 -1.25 9.46
C LYS A 52 -4.66 -2.43 8.53
N PRO A 53 -5.34 -3.52 8.96
CA PRO A 53 -5.70 -4.60 8.04
C PRO A 53 -6.55 -4.12 6.86
N LEU A 54 -7.45 -3.16 7.04
CA LEU A 54 -8.26 -2.59 5.97
C LEU A 54 -7.40 -1.89 4.91
N LYS A 55 -6.43 -1.07 5.32
CA LYS A 55 -5.48 -0.44 4.40
C LYS A 55 -4.68 -1.49 3.64
N PHE A 56 -4.22 -2.54 4.30
CA PHE A 56 -3.48 -3.64 3.68
C PHE A 56 -4.34 -4.46 2.72
N ALA A 57 -5.60 -4.73 3.06
CA ALA A 57 -6.53 -5.43 2.17
C ALA A 57 -6.79 -4.61 0.89
N LEU A 58 -7.05 -3.31 1.02
CA LEU A 58 -7.28 -2.44 -0.12
C LEU A 58 -6.02 -2.29 -1.00
N SER A 59 -4.88 -1.97 -0.39
CA SER A 59 -3.62 -1.82 -1.12
C SER A 59 -3.16 -3.14 -1.73
N GLY A 60 -3.33 -4.26 -1.04
CA GLY A 60 -2.98 -5.60 -1.52
C GLY A 60 -3.82 -6.03 -2.73
N ALA A 61 -5.12 -5.71 -2.73
CA ALA A 61 -6.00 -5.96 -3.88
C ALA A 61 -5.54 -5.16 -5.11
N ILE A 62 -5.29 -3.85 -4.95
CA ILE A 62 -4.84 -2.96 -6.03
C ILE A 62 -3.45 -3.37 -6.51
N TYR A 63 -2.50 -3.56 -5.60
CA TYR A 63 -1.13 -3.95 -5.92
C TYR A 63 -1.08 -5.30 -6.64
N GLY A 64 -1.74 -6.32 -6.10
CA GLY A 64 -1.79 -7.65 -6.69
C GLY A 64 -2.40 -7.65 -8.09
N ALA A 65 -3.50 -6.93 -8.30
CA ALA A 65 -4.12 -6.76 -9.62
C ALA A 65 -3.19 -6.02 -10.60
N THR A 66 -2.49 -4.99 -10.13
CA THR A 66 -1.52 -4.22 -10.93
C THR A 66 -0.34 -5.10 -11.34
N ILE A 67 0.25 -5.86 -10.42
CA ILE A 67 1.35 -6.79 -10.73
C ILE A 67 0.89 -7.87 -11.70
N LEU A 68 -0.32 -8.43 -11.51
CA LEU A 68 -0.89 -9.42 -12.41
C LEU A 68 -0.98 -8.86 -13.84
N TRP A 69 -1.45 -7.63 -13.99
CA TRP A 69 -1.54 -6.94 -15.27
C TRP A 69 -0.15 -6.63 -15.85
N MET A 70 0.78 -6.11 -15.06
CA MET A 70 2.15 -5.80 -15.51
C MET A 70 2.90 -7.03 -15.99
N LEU A 71 2.72 -8.18 -15.33
CA LEU A 71 3.33 -9.44 -15.71
C LEU A 71 2.86 -9.96 -17.09
N THR A 72 1.69 -9.52 -17.58
CA THR A 72 1.23 -9.89 -18.94
C THR A 72 2.07 -9.27 -20.03
N PHE A 73 2.82 -8.21 -19.74
CA PHE A 73 3.74 -7.58 -20.71
C PHE A 73 5.11 -8.25 -20.76
N VAL A 74 5.47 -9.13 -19.81
CA VAL A 74 6.78 -9.80 -19.80
C VAL A 74 6.76 -11.01 -20.71
N GLU A 75 7.56 -10.96 -21.79
CA GLU A 75 7.64 -12.02 -22.79
C GLU A 75 8.82 -12.98 -22.57
N GLY A 76 8.67 -14.22 -23.02
CA GLY A 76 9.75 -15.21 -23.13
C GLY A 76 10.28 -15.78 -21.81
N ARG A 77 9.82 -15.31 -20.64
CA ARG A 77 10.37 -15.64 -19.32
C ARG A 77 9.36 -16.32 -18.39
N ARG A 78 8.58 -17.24 -18.91
CA ARG A 78 7.42 -17.84 -18.21
C ARG A 78 7.72 -18.32 -16.80
N ARG A 79 8.87 -18.95 -16.52
CA ARG A 79 9.23 -19.44 -15.19
C ARG A 79 9.40 -18.30 -14.18
N TRP A 80 10.07 -17.23 -14.59
CA TRP A 80 10.27 -16.03 -13.77
C TRP A 80 8.96 -15.29 -13.52
N VAL A 81 8.14 -15.14 -14.55
CA VAL A 81 6.80 -14.53 -14.44
C VAL A 81 5.94 -15.29 -13.43
N GLN A 82 5.92 -16.62 -13.50
CA GLN A 82 5.18 -17.45 -12.55
C GLN A 82 5.78 -17.38 -11.13
N GLY A 83 7.11 -17.34 -11.01
CA GLY A 83 7.79 -17.15 -9.74
C GLY A 83 7.44 -15.82 -9.06
N ILE A 84 7.57 -14.70 -9.79
CA ILE A 84 7.21 -13.36 -9.30
C ILE A 84 5.74 -13.31 -8.88
N ALA A 85 4.83 -13.80 -9.72
CA ALA A 85 3.41 -13.82 -9.40
C ALA A 85 3.10 -14.63 -8.13
N THR A 86 3.69 -15.81 -8.00
CA THR A 86 3.48 -16.69 -6.85
C THR A 86 4.04 -16.08 -5.57
N VAL A 87 5.28 -15.58 -5.59
CA VAL A 87 5.91 -14.92 -4.44
C VAL A 87 5.09 -13.70 -4.01
N THR A 88 4.66 -12.88 -4.96
CA THR A 88 3.80 -11.72 -4.68
C THR A 88 2.50 -12.15 -4.02
N GLY A 89 1.80 -13.13 -4.57
CA GLY A 89 0.53 -13.61 -4.02
C GLY A 89 0.68 -14.18 -2.61
N VAL A 90 1.69 -15.01 -2.37
CA VAL A 90 1.97 -15.59 -1.05
C VAL A 90 2.34 -14.50 -0.05
N ALA A 91 3.23 -13.57 -0.41
CA ALA A 91 3.66 -12.49 0.47
C ALA A 91 2.46 -11.62 0.91
N LEU A 92 1.62 -11.20 -0.02
CA LEU A 92 0.41 -10.43 0.28
C LEU A 92 -0.52 -11.16 1.25
N LEU A 93 -0.75 -12.45 1.06
CA LEU A 93 -1.60 -13.26 1.94
C LEU A 93 -1.00 -13.40 3.33
N VAL A 94 0.29 -13.70 3.45
CA VAL A 94 0.97 -13.85 4.73
C VAL A 94 0.97 -12.53 5.49
N GLU A 95 1.31 -11.42 4.85
CA GLU A 95 1.31 -10.09 5.47
C GLU A 95 -0.06 -9.76 6.05
N THR A 96 -1.10 -9.84 5.24
CA THR A 96 -2.47 -9.49 5.68
C THR A 96 -2.97 -10.43 6.77
N ALA A 97 -2.65 -11.72 6.70
CA ALA A 97 -3.02 -12.68 7.73
C ALA A 97 -2.33 -12.37 9.08
N LEU A 98 -1.02 -12.09 9.06
CA LEU A 98 -0.27 -11.76 10.27
C LEU A 98 -0.68 -10.43 10.88
N ILE A 99 -0.96 -9.40 10.05
CA ILE A 99 -1.50 -8.12 10.51
C ILE A 99 -2.86 -8.34 11.19
N THR A 100 -3.75 -9.08 10.56
CA THR A 100 -5.08 -9.37 11.13
C THR A 100 -4.97 -10.19 12.42
N LEU A 101 -4.10 -11.17 12.47
CA LEU A 101 -3.81 -11.96 13.67
C LEU A 101 -3.37 -11.06 14.85
N GLN A 102 -2.49 -10.10 14.62
CA GLN A 102 -2.01 -9.19 15.66
C GLN A 102 -3.12 -8.24 16.14
N VAL A 103 -4.01 -7.80 15.25
CA VAL A 103 -5.20 -7.03 15.65
C VAL A 103 -6.13 -7.86 16.53
N LEU A 104 -6.38 -9.13 16.19
CA LEU A 104 -7.19 -10.03 17.03
C LEU A 104 -6.55 -10.22 18.42
N ARG A 105 -5.23 -10.26 18.51
CA ARG A 105 -4.48 -10.31 19.77
C ARG A 105 -4.46 -8.97 20.53
N GLY A 106 -4.91 -7.89 19.93
CA GLY A 106 -4.93 -6.55 20.55
C GLY A 106 -3.57 -5.87 20.60
N THR A 107 -2.64 -6.23 19.73
CA THR A 107 -1.27 -5.70 19.72
C THR A 107 -0.85 -5.21 18.33
N THR A 108 0.28 -4.47 18.28
CA THR A 108 0.84 -3.96 17.03
C THR A 108 1.47 -5.08 16.21
N SER A 109 1.41 -4.98 14.88
CA SER A 109 1.97 -5.99 13.98
C SER A 109 3.41 -5.74 13.57
N HIS A 110 3.84 -4.45 13.49
CA HIS A 110 5.18 -4.06 13.06
C HIS A 110 5.95 -3.49 14.25
N PHE A 111 7.28 -3.66 14.22
CA PHE A 111 8.18 -3.18 15.25
C PHE A 111 7.81 -3.64 16.68
N ASN A 112 7.15 -4.78 16.79
CA ASN A 112 6.73 -5.37 18.04
C ASN A 112 7.63 -6.55 18.39
N ALA A 113 8.42 -6.37 19.43
CA ALA A 113 9.28 -7.41 20.03
C ALA A 113 8.94 -7.62 21.52
N ALA A 114 7.72 -7.23 21.96
CA ALA A 114 7.31 -7.33 23.36
C ALA A 114 7.31 -8.78 23.87
N THR A 115 7.05 -9.74 23.00
CA THR A 115 7.15 -11.16 23.28
C THR A 115 7.97 -11.87 22.21
N VAL A 116 8.48 -13.07 22.51
CA VAL A 116 9.18 -13.91 21.52
C VAL A 116 8.28 -14.17 20.30
N PHE A 117 6.99 -14.41 20.53
CA PHE A 117 6.02 -14.63 19.46
C PHE A 117 5.89 -13.39 18.56
N ASP A 118 5.78 -12.20 19.13
CA ASP A 118 5.65 -10.95 18.36
C ASP A 118 6.92 -10.69 17.54
N GLY A 119 8.10 -10.94 18.11
CA GLY A 119 9.37 -10.86 17.38
C GLY A 119 9.46 -11.84 16.21
N ILE A 120 8.96 -13.08 16.37
CA ILE A 120 8.89 -14.07 15.29
C ILE A 120 7.93 -13.58 14.19
N VAL A 121 6.74 -13.12 14.55
CA VAL A 121 5.76 -12.58 13.60
C VAL A 121 6.36 -11.42 12.80
N PHE A 122 7.00 -10.47 13.49
CA PHE A 122 7.65 -9.33 12.83
C PHE A 122 8.79 -9.78 11.90
N SER A 123 9.59 -10.75 12.29
CA SER A 123 10.67 -11.30 11.46
C SER A 123 10.16 -12.00 10.21
N ILE A 124 9.07 -12.76 10.32
CA ILE A 124 8.41 -13.41 9.17
C ILE A 124 7.90 -12.34 8.20
N MET A 125 7.22 -11.29 8.70
CA MET A 125 6.74 -10.19 7.88
C MET A 125 7.89 -9.49 7.16
N GLY A 126 8.99 -9.19 7.86
CA GLY A 126 10.19 -8.62 7.26
C GLY A 126 10.77 -9.47 6.12
N ALA A 127 10.82 -10.79 6.29
CA ALA A 127 11.28 -11.72 5.27
C ALA A 127 10.36 -11.71 4.03
N PHE A 128 9.04 -11.70 4.21
CA PHE A 128 8.10 -11.66 3.10
C PHE A 128 8.09 -10.30 2.37
N ILE A 129 8.25 -9.19 3.07
CA ILE A 129 8.43 -7.86 2.45
C ILE A 129 9.73 -7.81 1.63
N LEU A 130 10.82 -8.40 2.12
CA LEU A 130 12.05 -8.52 1.34
C LEU A 130 11.84 -9.33 0.06
N LEU A 131 11.18 -10.49 0.15
CA LEU A 131 10.85 -11.31 -1.03
C LEU A 131 9.95 -10.56 -2.01
N LEU A 132 8.95 -9.82 -1.53
CA LEU A 132 8.08 -8.98 -2.34
C LEU A 132 8.87 -7.88 -3.06
N SER A 133 9.80 -7.23 -2.35
CA SER A 133 10.66 -6.18 -2.91
C SER A 133 11.59 -6.73 -4.00
N LEU A 134 12.19 -7.91 -3.78
CA LEU A 134 13.03 -8.58 -4.77
C LEU A 134 12.21 -8.99 -6.01
N ALA A 135 10.99 -9.50 -5.82
CA ALA A 135 10.08 -9.83 -6.92
C ALA A 135 9.71 -8.58 -7.74
N GLY A 136 9.40 -7.47 -7.07
CA GLY A 136 9.12 -6.18 -7.70
C GLY A 136 10.33 -5.62 -8.46
N PHE A 137 11.52 -5.71 -7.88
CA PHE A 137 12.78 -5.32 -8.51
C PHE A 137 13.07 -6.14 -9.77
N LEU A 138 12.88 -7.45 -9.72
CA LEU A 138 13.05 -8.33 -10.87
C LEU A 138 12.06 -8.01 -11.98
N LEU A 139 10.79 -7.75 -11.64
CA LEU A 139 9.79 -7.29 -12.59
C LEU A 139 10.20 -5.96 -13.24
N ALA A 140 10.72 -5.02 -12.45
CA ALA A 140 11.20 -3.74 -12.95
C ALA A 140 12.33 -3.92 -13.96
N ILE A 141 13.31 -4.78 -13.66
CA ILE A 141 14.41 -5.11 -14.59
C ILE A 141 13.85 -5.64 -15.92
N PHE A 142 12.89 -6.58 -15.86
CA PHE A 142 12.33 -7.15 -17.08
C PHE A 142 11.62 -6.10 -17.92
N LEU A 143 10.82 -5.23 -17.32
CA LEU A 143 10.08 -4.19 -18.06
C LEU A 143 10.94 -3.01 -18.51
N LEU A 144 12.03 -2.70 -17.78
CA LEU A 144 12.98 -1.64 -18.18
C LEU A 144 13.71 -2.02 -19.48
N PHE A 145 14.13 -3.26 -19.62
CA PHE A 145 14.92 -3.72 -20.75
C PHE A 145 14.10 -4.32 -21.90
N GLN A 146 12.80 -4.55 -21.69
CA GLN A 146 11.92 -5.07 -22.73
C GLN A 146 11.39 -3.97 -23.65
N ARG A 147 11.35 -4.24 -24.95
CA ARG A 147 10.68 -3.36 -25.90
C ARG A 147 9.17 -3.62 -25.85
N LEU A 148 8.43 -2.59 -25.45
CA LEU A 148 6.96 -2.62 -25.45
C LEU A 148 6.43 -1.92 -26.69
N PRO A 149 5.34 -2.43 -27.30
CA PRO A 149 4.78 -1.87 -28.55
C PRO A 149 4.32 -0.43 -28.42
N ASP A 150 3.72 -0.10 -27.27
CA ASP A 150 3.21 1.24 -26.97
C ASP A 150 4.20 2.01 -26.09
N PRO A 151 4.79 3.11 -26.59
CA PRO A 151 5.74 3.91 -25.81
C PRO A 151 5.12 4.61 -24.60
N VAL A 152 3.83 4.97 -24.63
CA VAL A 152 3.14 5.62 -23.50
C VAL A 152 3.01 4.63 -22.34
N VAL A 153 2.54 3.41 -22.64
CA VAL A 153 2.46 2.32 -21.67
C VAL A 153 3.85 1.97 -21.14
N ALA A 154 4.86 1.89 -22.02
CA ALA A 154 6.23 1.57 -21.63
C ALA A 154 6.79 2.57 -20.58
N TRP A 155 6.65 3.87 -20.85
CA TRP A 155 7.12 4.91 -19.92
C TRP A 155 6.30 4.96 -18.63
N GLY A 156 4.98 4.80 -18.70
CA GLY A 156 4.13 4.73 -17.52
C GLY A 156 4.50 3.58 -16.59
N LEU A 157 4.72 2.37 -17.12
CA LEU A 157 5.15 1.20 -16.36
C LEU A 157 6.54 1.39 -15.75
N ARG A 158 7.50 1.93 -16.50
CA ARG A 158 8.88 2.15 -16.03
C ARG A 158 8.91 3.15 -14.89
N TRP A 159 8.29 4.32 -15.06
CA TRP A 159 8.26 5.34 -14.01
C TRP A 159 7.45 4.88 -12.79
N GLY A 160 6.32 4.22 -13.00
CA GLY A 160 5.53 3.65 -11.89
C GLY A 160 6.32 2.67 -11.05
N LEU A 161 7.10 1.77 -11.69
CA LEU A 161 7.97 0.82 -10.98
C LEU A 161 9.13 1.51 -10.26
N ILE A 162 9.80 2.48 -10.89
CA ILE A 162 10.89 3.23 -10.25
C ILE A 162 10.39 3.94 -8.99
N ILE A 163 9.23 4.61 -9.07
CA ILE A 163 8.62 5.31 -7.94
C ILE A 163 8.22 4.31 -6.84
N ALA A 164 7.63 3.17 -7.21
CA ALA A 164 7.25 2.13 -6.24
C ALA A 164 8.49 1.55 -5.53
N LEU A 165 9.57 1.28 -6.26
CA LEU A 165 10.84 0.80 -5.69
C LEU A 165 11.50 1.84 -4.79
N ALA A 166 11.47 3.12 -5.15
CA ALA A 166 11.96 4.21 -4.31
C ALA A 166 11.15 4.30 -3.00
N GLY A 167 9.82 4.14 -3.07
CA GLY A 167 8.96 4.06 -1.90
C GLY A 167 9.28 2.87 -0.98
N MET A 168 9.53 1.69 -1.55
CA MET A 168 9.97 0.52 -0.77
C MET A 168 11.36 0.74 -0.15
N GLY A 169 12.28 1.38 -0.88
CA GLY A 169 13.61 1.74 -0.37
C GLY A 169 13.54 2.68 0.83
N SER A 170 12.62 3.65 0.83
CA SER A 170 12.42 4.54 1.99
C SER A 170 11.96 3.77 3.23
N GLY A 171 11.11 2.76 3.06
CA GLY A 171 10.71 1.85 4.15
C GLY A 171 11.89 1.06 4.73
N ALA A 172 12.80 0.57 3.88
CA ALA A 172 14.02 -0.12 4.32
C ALA A 172 14.96 0.80 5.10
N LEU A 173 15.07 2.08 4.73
CA LEU A 173 15.85 3.07 5.48
C LEU A 173 15.28 3.30 6.89
N MET A 174 13.96 3.25 7.07
CA MET A 174 13.33 3.34 8.40
C MET A 174 13.70 2.17 9.32
N THR A 175 13.92 0.98 8.77
CA THR A 175 14.29 -0.21 9.56
C THR A 175 15.78 -0.28 9.86
N SER A 176 16.63 0.46 9.13
CA SER A 176 18.11 0.41 9.28
C SER A 176 18.64 1.17 10.50
N GLY A 177 17.79 1.92 11.21
CA GLY A 177 18.21 2.75 12.36
C GLY A 177 19.12 3.94 11.99
N ASN A 178 19.42 4.15 10.71
CA ASN A 178 20.27 5.23 10.24
C ASN A 178 19.54 6.58 10.03
N LEU A 179 18.24 6.59 10.23
CA LEU A 179 17.48 7.83 10.31
C LEU A 179 17.56 8.37 11.75
N PRO A 180 17.52 9.71 11.95
CA PRO A 180 17.51 10.30 13.29
C PRO A 180 16.41 9.61 14.11
N PRO A 181 16.55 9.53 15.46
CA PRO A 181 15.74 8.67 16.32
C PRO A 181 14.27 8.84 15.96
N SER A 182 13.95 8.08 14.94
CA SER A 182 12.62 8.02 14.46
C SER A 182 11.98 7.09 15.41
N SER A 183 11.15 7.58 16.04
CA SER A 183 9.91 6.93 16.06
C SER A 183 9.63 6.03 17.24
N LEU A 184 10.31 5.02 17.61
CA LEU A 184 9.88 4.21 18.76
C LEU A 184 10.46 4.76 20.08
N ALA A 185 11.76 4.93 20.15
CA ALA A 185 12.39 5.47 21.36
C ALA A 185 12.02 6.95 21.61
N ALA A 186 11.89 7.75 20.55
CA ALA A 186 11.46 9.14 20.65
C ALA A 186 9.96 9.26 20.94
N ALA A 187 9.13 8.38 20.39
CA ALA A 187 7.70 8.32 20.71
C ALA A 187 7.45 7.79 22.14
N GLU A 188 8.24 6.84 22.61
CA GLU A 188 8.22 6.37 23.98
C GLU A 188 8.73 7.45 24.94
N ALA A 189 9.67 8.30 24.53
CA ALA A 189 10.16 9.44 25.28
C ALA A 189 9.25 10.68 25.17
N GLY A 190 8.22 10.66 24.35
CA GLY A 190 7.32 11.81 24.13
C GLY A 190 7.93 12.93 23.29
N GLU A 191 9.03 12.68 22.56
CA GLU A 191 9.68 13.66 21.72
C GLU A 191 9.03 13.78 20.33
N PRO A 192 9.07 14.97 19.68
CA PRO A 192 8.50 15.15 18.36
C PRO A 192 9.24 14.32 17.31
N VAL A 193 8.52 13.43 16.66
CA VAL A 193 9.05 12.52 15.64
C VAL A 193 8.99 13.15 14.26
N THR A 194 10.12 13.24 13.57
CA THR A 194 10.14 13.67 12.17
C THR A 194 9.72 12.51 11.28
N VAL A 195 8.57 12.65 10.62
CA VAL A 195 8.02 11.62 9.72
C VAL A 195 8.63 11.79 8.33
N VAL A 196 9.42 10.81 7.90
CA VAL A 196 9.81 10.63 6.51
C VAL A 196 9.04 9.43 5.97
N GLY A 197 7.98 9.69 5.21
CA GLY A 197 7.14 8.66 4.58
C GLY A 197 5.76 8.49 5.24
N ALA A 198 4.82 7.95 4.49
CA ALA A 198 3.38 7.95 4.74
C ALA A 198 2.88 7.05 5.89
N HIS A 199 3.73 6.58 6.78
CA HIS A 199 3.35 5.77 7.94
C HIS A 199 3.96 6.32 9.21
N SER A 200 3.29 7.31 9.80
CA SER A 200 3.55 7.71 11.17
C SER A 200 3.03 6.64 12.12
N VAL A 201 3.92 6.06 12.89
CA VAL A 201 3.54 5.36 14.11
C VAL A 201 3.41 6.43 15.18
N GLY A 202 2.21 6.94 15.39
CA GLY A 202 1.93 7.85 16.50
C GLY A 202 1.69 7.06 17.77
N VAL A 203 2.48 7.33 18.79
CA VAL A 203 2.15 6.96 20.16
C VAL A 203 2.17 8.25 20.98
N GLY A 204 1.08 8.53 21.65
CA GLY A 204 0.89 9.51 22.71
C GLY A 204 1.51 10.89 22.50
N GLY A 205 0.77 11.87 22.09
CA GLY A 205 1.20 13.27 21.97
C GLY A 205 1.16 13.86 20.55
N ILE A 206 1.07 13.02 19.53
CA ILE A 206 1.07 13.46 18.11
C ILE A 206 -0.33 13.94 17.67
N GLU A 207 -1.39 13.57 18.38
CA GLU A 207 -2.77 13.89 17.98
C GLU A 207 -3.03 15.41 17.82
N HIS A 208 -2.46 16.24 18.67
CA HIS A 208 -2.71 17.69 18.61
C HIS A 208 -1.93 18.37 17.47
N HIS A 209 -0.69 17.98 17.22
CA HIS A 209 0.14 18.65 16.22
C HIS A 209 -0.14 18.17 14.79
N GLN A 210 -0.39 16.89 14.60
CA GLN A 210 -0.76 16.37 13.28
C GLN A 210 -2.18 16.76 12.88
N PHE A 211 -3.11 16.81 13.83
CA PHE A 211 -4.46 17.30 13.59
C PHE A 211 -4.43 18.78 13.16
N GLN A 212 -3.64 19.62 13.83
CA GLN A 212 -3.46 21.03 13.44
C GLN A 212 -2.77 21.21 12.09
N VAL A 213 -1.76 20.40 11.74
CA VAL A 213 -1.12 20.44 10.43
C VAL A 213 -2.09 19.95 9.34
N TRP A 214 -2.88 18.91 9.61
CA TRP A 214 -3.89 18.41 8.69
C TRP A 214 -5.04 19.41 8.50
N GLU A 215 -5.57 20.02 9.58
CA GLU A 215 -6.55 21.11 9.51
C GLU A 215 -5.99 22.32 8.75
N GLY A 216 -4.74 22.68 8.98
CA GLY A 216 -4.07 23.75 8.25
C GLY A 216 -3.89 23.45 6.76
N GLN A 217 -3.69 22.19 6.37
CA GLN A 217 -3.61 21.78 4.96
C GLN A 217 -4.99 21.70 4.30
N VAL A 218 -5.98 21.18 5.01
CA VAL A 218 -7.38 21.16 4.53
C VAL A 218 -7.95 22.57 4.43
N GLY A 219 -7.63 23.44 5.39
CA GLY A 219 -7.99 24.87 5.35
C GLY A 219 -7.37 25.59 4.15
N ARG A 220 -6.10 25.36 3.84
CA ARG A 220 -5.43 25.89 2.65
C ARG A 220 -6.03 25.35 1.35
N ALA A 221 -6.30 24.05 1.28
CA ALA A 221 -6.92 23.43 0.10
C ALA A 221 -8.35 23.97 -0.12
N ARG A 222 -9.14 24.17 0.95
CA ARG A 222 -10.46 24.84 0.88
C ARG A 222 -10.35 26.28 0.42
N GLY A 223 -9.40 27.05 0.94
CA GLY A 223 -9.17 28.44 0.52
C GLY A 223 -8.79 28.55 -0.96
N LEU A 224 -7.92 27.66 -1.45
CA LEU A 224 -7.55 27.59 -2.87
C LEU A 224 -8.74 27.20 -3.75
N ALA A 225 -9.55 26.22 -3.33
CA ALA A 225 -10.74 25.79 -4.07
C ALA A 225 -11.79 26.89 -4.11
N GLN A 226 -12.02 27.62 -3.01
CA GLN A 226 -12.94 28.74 -2.95
C GLN A 226 -12.47 29.92 -3.83
N GLY A 227 -11.17 30.26 -3.77
CA GLY A 227 -10.57 31.29 -4.63
C GLY A 227 -10.69 30.95 -6.12
N PHE A 228 -10.49 29.69 -6.48
CA PHE A 228 -10.66 29.20 -7.85
C PHE A 228 -12.12 29.28 -8.32
N LEU A 229 -13.08 28.88 -7.48
CA LEU A 229 -14.51 28.98 -7.79
C LEU A 229 -14.96 30.42 -7.94
N GLU A 230 -14.43 31.32 -7.14
CA GLU A 230 -14.75 32.76 -7.23
C GLU A 230 -14.18 33.41 -8.49
N GLN A 231 -12.95 32.97 -8.90
CA GLN A 231 -12.37 33.37 -10.18
C GLN A 231 -13.19 32.87 -11.38
N LEU A 232 -13.70 31.64 -11.32
CA LEU A 232 -14.59 31.10 -12.35
C LEU A 232 -15.93 31.86 -12.43
N ARG A 233 -16.54 32.21 -11.28
CA ARG A 233 -17.76 33.02 -11.21
C ARG A 233 -17.57 34.42 -11.80
N ARG A 234 -16.45 35.08 -11.50
CA ARG A 234 -16.11 36.40 -12.07
C ARG A 234 -15.93 36.33 -13.58
N LYS A 235 -15.26 35.31 -14.11
CA LYS A 235 -15.10 35.11 -15.56
C LYS A 235 -16.42 34.77 -16.25
N ALA A 236 -17.29 33.96 -15.64
CA ALA A 236 -18.61 33.65 -16.18
C ALA A 236 -19.55 34.87 -16.17
N GLY A 237 -19.46 35.70 -15.11
CA GLY A 237 -20.26 36.95 -15.06
C GLY A 237 -19.79 38.01 -16.06
N ALA A 238 -18.49 38.07 -16.38
CA ALA A 238 -17.98 38.98 -17.40
C ALA A 238 -18.38 38.59 -18.84
N ALA A 239 -18.52 37.26 -19.09
CA ALA A 239 -18.94 36.75 -20.40
C ALA A 239 -20.43 36.90 -20.69
N HIS A 240 -21.23 37.30 -19.71
CA HIS A 240 -22.67 37.61 -19.88
C HIS A 240 -22.97 39.13 -19.95
N ALA A 241 -21.93 39.98 -19.87
CA ALA A 241 -22.08 41.44 -19.91
C ALA A 241 -21.60 42.07 -21.24
N GLU A 242 -21.12 41.25 -22.17
CA GLU A 242 -20.89 41.57 -23.60
C GLU A 242 -22.03 40.96 -24.47
#